data_09c15d665b82eb2d1eb7bb4612a8a9d0
#
_entry.id   09c15d665b82eb2d1eb7bb4612a8a9d0
#
_cell.length_a   1.000
_cell.length_b   1.000
_cell.length_c   1.000
_cell.angle_alpha   90.00
_cell.angle_beta   90.00
_cell.angle_gamma   90.00
#
_symmetry.space_group_name_H-M   'P 1'
#
loop_
_entity.id
_entity.type
_entity.pdbx_description
1 polymer ?
#
loop_
_entity_poly.entity_id
_entity_poly.type
_entity_poly.pdbx_seq_one_letter_code
_entity_poly.pdbx_strand_id
1 'polypeptide(L)'
;MSSWLDEHLVAGKPGSIYVSGAPGTGKTATLVSLLSGKVAKYRSIFINCMVLKSSIAIYREVASKLCPGCNPKTEKAAMKIIEEAVRSSKEMILLVLDEVDQLESRDQTVLYTVFEWPALQGSKLALVGIANSLDLTARVLPRLQVKEAYRPTLLHYPPYTKQQLIFIITSRLQEGAGAGSTAVITPRAIAFLASKISALSGDLRKALDVCRRALELAESAVRKQTLLKPMKPTGLANPAVSPRKGYKSPKALPKIGQVDLPQIMKVVNQVYGSQVTASLGTKGEGLPVQQKILVASLLLMVKRGRTKEVTLGKLIDTYSKVLKKRNMKPELESSCVGMFSLCSIRYIQFTYTFQA
;
A
#
# COMPACT_ATOMS: atom_id res chain seq x y z
N MET A 1 0.38 -12.63 -16.80
CA MET A 1 1.05 -11.41 -17.27
C MET A 1 2.19 -11.71 -18.23
N SER A 2 3.14 -12.61 -17.93
CA SER A 2 4.23 -12.92 -18.86
C SER A 2 3.73 -13.39 -20.23
N SER A 3 2.84 -14.38 -20.25
CA SER A 3 2.27 -14.90 -21.49
C SER A 3 1.51 -13.84 -22.30
N TRP A 4 0.78 -12.95 -21.63
CA TRP A 4 0.12 -11.82 -22.27
C TRP A 4 1.12 -10.84 -22.90
N LEU A 5 2.19 -10.51 -22.17
CA LEU A 5 3.25 -9.64 -22.68
C LEU A 5 3.96 -10.28 -23.89
N ASP A 6 4.17 -11.60 -23.88
CA ASP A 6 4.78 -12.32 -25.00
C ASP A 6 3.87 -12.28 -26.25
N GLU A 7 2.58 -12.51 -26.08
CA GLU A 7 1.61 -12.47 -27.17
C GLU A 7 1.48 -11.05 -27.77
N HIS A 8 1.48 -10.02 -26.94
CA HIS A 8 1.25 -8.67 -27.45
C HIS A 8 2.52 -7.95 -27.86
N LEU A 9 3.66 -8.13 -27.18
CA LEU A 9 4.90 -7.45 -27.49
C LEU A 9 5.75 -8.21 -28.52
N VAL A 10 5.80 -9.55 -28.45
CA VAL A 10 6.61 -10.36 -29.36
C VAL A 10 5.84 -10.69 -30.62
N ALA A 11 4.58 -11.13 -30.51
CA ALA A 11 3.75 -11.43 -31.68
C ALA A 11 3.10 -10.18 -32.31
N GLY A 12 3.28 -9.00 -31.72
CA GLY A 12 2.84 -7.71 -32.30
C GLY A 12 1.33 -7.51 -32.36
N LYS A 13 0.57 -8.15 -31.48
CA LYS A 13 -0.90 -8.00 -31.43
C LYS A 13 -1.30 -6.83 -30.56
N PRO A 14 -2.15 -5.89 -31.03
CA PRO A 14 -2.70 -4.84 -30.17
C PRO A 14 -3.64 -5.45 -29.12
N GLY A 15 -3.68 -4.86 -27.94
CA GLY A 15 -4.58 -5.30 -26.89
C GLY A 15 -4.42 -4.54 -25.58
N SER A 16 -5.30 -4.83 -24.63
CA SER A 16 -5.25 -4.20 -23.32
C SER A 16 -5.37 -5.24 -22.19
N ILE A 17 -4.68 -4.99 -21.10
CA ILE A 17 -4.79 -5.75 -19.85
C ILE A 17 -5.05 -4.80 -18.70
N TYR A 18 -6.01 -5.18 -17.87
CA TYR A 18 -6.33 -4.47 -16.63
C TYR A 18 -5.88 -5.30 -15.43
N VAL A 19 -4.96 -4.74 -14.67
CA VAL A 19 -4.34 -5.40 -13.52
C VAL A 19 -4.91 -4.77 -12.24
N SER A 20 -5.73 -5.52 -11.52
CA SER A 20 -6.35 -5.08 -10.28
C SER A 20 -5.79 -5.80 -9.06
N GLY A 21 -5.92 -5.18 -7.90
CA GLY A 21 -5.54 -5.81 -6.62
C GLY A 21 -5.25 -4.79 -5.54
N ALA A 22 -5.26 -5.22 -4.29
CA ALA A 22 -4.98 -4.36 -3.15
C ALA A 22 -3.59 -3.67 -3.25
N PRO A 23 -3.38 -2.52 -2.61
CA PRO A 23 -2.07 -1.88 -2.56
C PRO A 23 -1.05 -2.83 -1.89
N GLY A 24 0.21 -2.78 -2.38
CA GLY A 24 1.29 -3.60 -1.84
C GLY A 24 1.32 -5.07 -2.28
N THR A 25 0.49 -5.48 -3.26
CA THR A 25 0.47 -6.84 -3.83
C THR A 25 1.48 -7.06 -4.96
N GLY A 26 2.35 -6.09 -5.22
CA GLY A 26 3.48 -6.24 -6.16
C GLY A 26 3.14 -6.07 -7.64
N LYS A 27 1.98 -5.52 -8.02
CA LYS A 27 1.54 -5.32 -9.42
C LYS A 27 2.60 -4.65 -10.29
N THR A 28 2.98 -3.43 -9.93
CA THR A 28 3.97 -2.63 -10.67
C THR A 28 5.36 -3.26 -10.64
N ALA A 29 5.78 -3.80 -9.47
CA ALA A 29 7.08 -4.45 -9.33
C ALA A 29 7.21 -5.69 -10.22
N THR A 30 6.17 -6.53 -10.29
CA THR A 30 6.14 -7.70 -11.17
C THR A 30 6.22 -7.30 -12.63
N LEU A 31 5.48 -6.25 -13.05
CA LEU A 31 5.53 -5.77 -14.42
C LEU A 31 6.94 -5.28 -14.79
N VAL A 32 7.55 -4.45 -13.95
CA VAL A 32 8.92 -3.93 -14.18
C VAL A 32 9.93 -5.09 -14.26
N SER A 33 9.84 -6.07 -13.36
CA SER A 33 10.72 -7.25 -13.37
C SER A 33 10.57 -8.08 -14.65
N LEU A 34 9.34 -8.29 -15.13
CA LEU A 34 9.08 -9.02 -16.37
C LEU A 34 9.60 -8.27 -17.60
N LEU A 35 9.50 -6.95 -17.62
CA LEU A 35 9.99 -6.12 -18.73
C LEU A 35 11.52 -6.07 -18.79
N SER A 36 12.19 -6.08 -17.63
CA SER A 36 13.66 -6.10 -17.55
C SER A 36 14.29 -7.35 -18.16
N GLY A 37 13.56 -8.47 -18.18
CA GLY A 37 14.02 -9.73 -18.77
C GLY A 37 13.70 -9.91 -20.27
N LYS A 38 13.00 -8.96 -20.92
CA LYS A 38 12.55 -9.10 -22.32
C LYS A 38 13.46 -8.35 -23.29
N VAL A 39 13.90 -9.05 -24.33
CA VAL A 39 14.80 -8.52 -25.39
C VAL A 39 14.03 -8.03 -26.61
N ALA A 40 12.70 -7.96 -26.57
CA ALA A 40 11.89 -7.55 -27.72
C ALA A 40 12.04 -6.05 -28.02
N LYS A 41 12.02 -5.68 -29.33
CA LYS A 41 12.00 -4.29 -29.77
C LYS A 41 10.60 -3.71 -29.61
N TYR A 42 10.40 -2.95 -28.56
CA TYR A 42 9.17 -2.18 -28.32
C TYR A 42 9.51 -0.87 -27.63
N ARG A 43 8.67 0.13 -27.81
CA ARG A 43 8.78 1.42 -27.12
C ARG A 43 7.91 1.39 -25.87
N SER A 44 8.52 1.47 -24.67
CA SER A 44 7.79 1.50 -23.41
C SER A 44 7.55 2.94 -22.94
N ILE A 45 6.32 3.22 -22.51
CA ILE A 45 5.90 4.50 -21.94
C ILE A 45 5.22 4.21 -20.58
N PHE A 46 5.80 4.73 -19.51
CA PHE A 46 5.24 4.63 -18.16
C PHE A 46 4.67 5.98 -17.72
N ILE A 47 3.42 5.97 -17.25
CA ILE A 47 2.74 7.13 -16.70
C ILE A 47 2.09 6.74 -15.37
N ASN A 48 2.41 7.50 -14.33
CA ASN A 48 1.72 7.39 -13.05
C ASN A 48 0.58 8.42 -13.04
N CYS A 49 -0.66 7.94 -12.96
CA CYS A 49 -1.85 8.79 -13.02
C CYS A 49 -2.05 9.65 -11.77
N MET A 50 -1.43 9.32 -10.63
CA MET A 50 -1.48 10.16 -9.42
C MET A 50 -0.83 11.53 -9.60
N VAL A 51 0.13 11.66 -10.52
CA VAL A 51 0.84 12.93 -10.73
C VAL A 51 0.02 13.90 -11.59
N LEU A 52 -1.01 13.41 -12.25
CA LEU A 52 -1.83 14.21 -13.16
C LEU A 52 -2.77 15.14 -12.37
N LYS A 53 -2.81 16.41 -12.75
CA LYS A 53 -3.69 17.42 -12.13
C LYS A 53 -5.17 17.22 -12.47
N SER A 54 -5.49 16.56 -13.57
CA SER A 54 -6.84 16.22 -14.00
C SER A 54 -6.82 14.98 -14.88
N SER A 55 -7.93 14.26 -14.97
CA SER A 55 -8.06 13.06 -15.80
C SER A 55 -7.73 13.35 -17.27
N ILE A 56 -8.13 14.52 -17.77
CA ILE A 56 -7.91 14.96 -19.17
C ILE A 56 -6.42 15.22 -19.44
N ALA A 57 -5.62 15.55 -18.42
CA ALA A 57 -4.19 15.83 -18.61
C ALA A 57 -3.41 14.61 -19.13
N ILE A 58 -3.97 13.39 -19.01
CA ILE A 58 -3.36 12.17 -19.52
C ILE A 58 -3.15 12.23 -21.03
N TYR A 59 -4.05 12.82 -21.80
CA TYR A 59 -3.92 12.92 -23.26
C TYR A 59 -2.68 13.72 -23.65
N ARG A 60 -2.41 14.82 -22.96
CA ARG A 60 -1.22 15.64 -23.19
C ARG A 60 0.06 14.90 -22.80
N GLU A 61 0.04 14.23 -21.68
CA GLU A 61 1.19 13.47 -21.18
C GLU A 61 1.54 12.30 -22.12
N VAL A 62 0.54 11.56 -22.58
CA VAL A 62 0.73 10.49 -23.56
C VAL A 62 1.23 11.04 -24.89
N ALA A 63 0.60 12.10 -25.40
CA ALA A 63 1.01 12.74 -26.67
C ALA A 63 2.45 13.26 -26.62
N SER A 64 2.87 13.91 -25.53
CA SER A 64 4.22 14.43 -25.38
C SER A 64 5.27 13.32 -25.33
N LYS A 65 4.94 12.17 -24.72
CA LYS A 65 5.83 11.00 -24.65
C LYS A 65 5.88 10.22 -25.97
N LEU A 66 4.78 10.17 -26.71
CA LEU A 66 4.74 9.55 -28.05
C LEU A 66 5.45 10.39 -29.10
N CYS A 67 5.25 11.69 -29.08
CA CYS A 67 5.80 12.63 -30.03
C CYS A 67 6.60 13.73 -29.31
N PRO A 68 7.90 13.49 -29.01
CA PRO A 68 8.76 14.48 -28.37
C PRO A 68 8.85 15.73 -29.25
N GLY A 69 8.44 16.90 -28.74
CA GLY A 69 8.38 18.15 -29.48
C GLY A 69 6.95 18.60 -29.86
N CYS A 70 5.97 17.72 -29.80
CA CYS A 70 4.57 18.11 -29.98
C CYS A 70 4.01 18.57 -28.61
N ASN A 71 3.53 19.82 -28.56
CA ASN A 71 2.88 20.36 -27.34
C ASN A 71 1.43 20.73 -27.63
N PRO A 72 0.51 19.76 -27.58
CA PRO A 72 -0.89 20.03 -27.93
C PRO A 72 -1.54 20.95 -26.87
N LYS A 73 -2.08 22.08 -27.35
CA LYS A 73 -2.79 23.04 -26.48
C LYS A 73 -4.21 22.56 -26.09
N THR A 74 -4.84 21.76 -26.95
CA THR A 74 -6.19 21.27 -26.76
C THR A 74 -6.23 19.76 -26.64
N GLU A 75 -7.23 19.25 -25.92
CA GLU A 75 -7.49 17.82 -25.74
C GLU A 75 -7.67 17.09 -27.08
N LYS A 76 -8.52 17.65 -27.96
CA LYS A 76 -8.78 17.09 -29.30
C LYS A 76 -7.51 16.99 -30.17
N ALA A 77 -6.61 17.97 -30.06
CA ALA A 77 -5.32 17.91 -30.73
C ALA A 77 -4.42 16.81 -30.16
N ALA A 78 -4.40 16.65 -28.84
CA ALA A 78 -3.66 15.57 -28.19
C ALA A 78 -4.17 14.19 -28.62
N MET A 79 -5.48 13.97 -28.65
CA MET A 79 -6.09 12.70 -29.08
C MET A 79 -5.72 12.38 -30.54
N LYS A 80 -5.79 13.34 -31.47
CA LYS A 80 -5.38 13.13 -32.86
C LYS A 80 -3.92 12.72 -32.99
N ILE A 81 -3.03 13.38 -32.23
CA ILE A 81 -1.60 13.03 -32.22
C ILE A 81 -1.39 11.61 -31.71
N ILE A 82 -2.09 11.19 -30.67
CA ILE A 82 -2.02 9.84 -30.12
C ILE A 82 -2.49 8.81 -31.16
N GLU A 83 -3.67 9.03 -31.76
CA GLU A 83 -4.23 8.13 -32.76
C GLU A 83 -3.30 7.97 -33.97
N GLU A 84 -2.75 9.06 -34.46
CA GLU A 84 -1.81 9.08 -35.61
C GLU A 84 -0.50 8.37 -35.24
N ALA A 85 0.06 8.64 -34.03
CA ALA A 85 1.28 8.00 -33.56
C ALA A 85 1.12 6.49 -33.37
N VAL A 86 -0.04 6.07 -32.87
CA VAL A 86 -0.34 4.62 -32.62
C VAL A 86 -0.54 3.88 -33.95
N ARG A 87 -1.11 4.52 -34.98
CA ARG A 87 -1.30 3.91 -36.32
C ARG A 87 -0.02 3.91 -37.16
N SER A 88 0.77 4.98 -37.08
CA SER A 88 1.98 5.17 -37.91
C SER A 88 3.23 4.49 -37.31
N SER A 89 3.18 4.00 -36.10
CA SER A 89 4.33 3.39 -35.45
C SER A 89 4.82 2.14 -36.19
N LYS A 90 6.15 2.03 -36.37
CA LYS A 90 6.79 0.84 -36.93
C LYS A 90 6.92 -0.27 -35.89
N GLU A 91 7.13 0.08 -34.63
CA GLU A 91 7.34 -0.82 -33.49
C GLU A 91 6.10 -0.83 -32.59
N MET A 92 5.97 -1.94 -31.82
CA MET A 92 4.93 -1.99 -30.79
C MET A 92 5.18 -0.95 -29.69
N ILE A 93 4.12 -0.28 -29.27
CA ILE A 93 4.11 0.67 -28.18
C ILE A 93 3.50 -0.02 -26.97
N LEU A 94 4.25 -0.11 -25.87
CA LEU A 94 3.74 -0.53 -24.59
C LEU A 94 3.43 0.71 -23.74
N LEU A 95 2.16 0.99 -23.54
CA LEU A 95 1.70 2.05 -22.65
C LEU A 95 1.29 1.46 -21.30
N VAL A 96 2.01 1.83 -20.24
CA VAL A 96 1.71 1.44 -18.88
C VAL A 96 1.15 2.63 -18.13
N LEU A 97 -0.05 2.48 -17.62
CA LEU A 97 -0.73 3.45 -16.78
C LEU A 97 -0.83 2.88 -15.36
N ASP A 98 -0.09 3.47 -14.44
CA ASP A 98 -0.15 3.08 -13.03
C ASP A 98 -1.16 3.96 -12.27
N GLU A 99 -1.88 3.38 -11.32
CA GLU A 99 -2.94 4.04 -10.53
C GLU A 99 -4.07 4.63 -11.40
N VAL A 100 -4.57 3.81 -12.35
CA VAL A 100 -5.60 4.21 -13.34
C VAL A 100 -6.91 4.63 -12.66
N ASP A 101 -7.19 4.17 -11.46
CA ASP A 101 -8.31 4.59 -10.62
C ASP A 101 -8.32 6.11 -10.34
N GLN A 102 -7.18 6.79 -10.43
CA GLN A 102 -7.10 8.26 -10.34
C GLN A 102 -7.69 8.98 -11.55
N LEU A 103 -7.85 8.28 -12.68
CA LEU A 103 -8.52 8.82 -13.87
C LEU A 103 -10.04 8.74 -13.79
N GLU A 104 -10.59 8.19 -12.71
CA GLU A 104 -12.02 8.10 -12.50
C GLU A 104 -12.61 9.51 -12.36
N SER A 105 -13.33 9.94 -13.39
CA SER A 105 -14.14 11.14 -13.42
C SER A 105 -15.62 10.77 -13.33
N ARG A 106 -16.51 11.73 -13.08
CA ARG A 106 -17.97 11.48 -13.03
C ARG A 106 -18.49 10.75 -14.27
N ASP A 107 -17.96 11.07 -15.44
CA ASP A 107 -18.41 10.51 -16.72
C ASP A 107 -17.57 9.30 -17.18
N GLN A 108 -16.45 9.01 -16.52
CA GLN A 108 -15.52 7.92 -16.86
C GLN A 108 -15.06 7.90 -18.33
N THR A 109 -15.32 8.94 -19.09
CA THR A 109 -15.05 9.04 -20.54
C THR A 109 -13.58 8.86 -20.87
N VAL A 110 -12.69 9.38 -20.01
CA VAL A 110 -11.23 9.29 -20.20
C VAL A 110 -10.76 7.83 -20.17
N LEU A 111 -11.26 7.04 -19.25
CA LEU A 111 -10.92 5.62 -19.15
C LEU A 111 -11.38 4.84 -20.38
N TYR A 112 -12.62 5.08 -20.83
CA TYR A 112 -13.14 4.43 -22.04
C TYR A 112 -12.29 4.73 -23.24
N THR A 113 -11.99 6.01 -23.49
CA THR A 113 -11.16 6.44 -24.62
C THR A 113 -9.78 5.80 -24.59
N VAL A 114 -9.14 5.74 -23.42
CA VAL A 114 -7.80 5.16 -23.29
C VAL A 114 -7.81 3.66 -23.59
N PHE A 115 -8.82 2.92 -23.10
CA PHE A 115 -8.95 1.47 -23.35
C PHE A 115 -9.44 1.14 -24.78
N GLU A 116 -9.97 2.11 -25.53
CA GLU A 116 -10.34 1.97 -26.92
C GLU A 116 -9.16 2.13 -27.90
N TRP A 117 -8.07 2.79 -27.51
CA TRP A 117 -6.91 3.02 -28.41
C TRP A 117 -6.31 1.73 -29.00
N PRO A 118 -6.17 0.60 -28.29
CA PRO A 118 -5.71 -0.65 -28.88
C PRO A 118 -6.66 -1.19 -29.97
N ALA A 119 -7.95 -0.85 -29.90
CA ALA A 119 -8.96 -1.30 -30.87
C ALA A 119 -9.01 -0.45 -32.16
N LEU A 120 -8.26 0.65 -32.23
CA LEU A 120 -8.17 1.48 -33.42
C LEU A 120 -7.60 0.67 -34.60
N GLN A 121 -8.16 0.88 -35.79
CA GLN A 121 -7.71 0.17 -36.98
C GLN A 121 -6.24 0.48 -37.29
N GLY A 122 -5.40 -0.57 -37.39
CA GLY A 122 -3.96 -0.43 -37.59
C GLY A 122 -3.16 -0.07 -36.34
N SER A 123 -3.79 -0.12 -35.17
CA SER A 123 -3.12 0.16 -33.90
C SER A 123 -1.97 -0.82 -33.63
N LYS A 124 -0.85 -0.31 -33.13
CA LYS A 124 0.28 -1.10 -32.59
C LYS A 124 0.49 -0.79 -31.11
N LEU A 125 -0.59 -0.73 -30.36
CA LEU A 125 -0.59 -0.39 -28.94
C LEU A 125 -0.94 -1.59 -28.07
N ALA A 126 -0.06 -1.90 -27.12
CA ALA A 126 -0.32 -2.78 -25.97
C ALA A 126 -0.49 -1.89 -24.73
N LEU A 127 -1.68 -1.92 -24.13
CA LEU A 127 -2.03 -1.09 -22.97
C LEU A 127 -2.05 -1.95 -21.69
N VAL A 128 -1.33 -1.51 -20.67
CA VAL A 128 -1.39 -2.08 -19.32
C VAL A 128 -1.93 -1.05 -18.35
N GLY A 129 -3.13 -1.26 -17.84
CA GLY A 129 -3.73 -0.43 -16.79
C GLY A 129 -3.60 -1.12 -15.43
N ILE A 130 -2.97 -0.46 -14.46
CA ILE A 130 -2.81 -0.96 -13.08
C ILE A 130 -3.67 -0.13 -12.15
N ALA A 131 -4.52 -0.79 -11.35
CA ALA A 131 -5.41 -0.14 -10.39
C ALA A 131 -5.43 -0.83 -9.04
N ASN A 132 -5.85 -0.11 -8.02
CA ASN A 132 -6.07 -0.66 -6.68
C ASN A 132 -7.51 -1.11 -6.48
N SER A 133 -8.46 -0.57 -7.24
CA SER A 133 -9.89 -0.87 -7.14
C SER A 133 -10.30 -2.06 -8.00
N LEU A 134 -11.12 -2.96 -7.44
CA LEU A 134 -11.81 -4.03 -8.16
C LEU A 134 -13.09 -3.52 -8.83
N ASP A 135 -13.69 -2.47 -8.28
CA ASP A 135 -15.01 -1.96 -8.71
C ASP A 135 -14.98 -1.38 -10.12
N LEU A 136 -13.81 -0.91 -10.56
CA LEU A 136 -13.62 -0.36 -11.91
C LEU A 136 -13.97 -1.41 -12.98
N THR A 137 -13.65 -2.68 -12.75
CA THR A 137 -13.95 -3.77 -13.69
C THR A 137 -15.45 -3.97 -13.88
N ALA A 138 -16.22 -3.92 -12.81
CA ALA A 138 -17.68 -4.07 -12.86
C ALA A 138 -18.38 -2.88 -13.53
N ARG A 139 -17.79 -1.69 -13.44
CA ARG A 139 -18.37 -0.45 -13.97
C ARG A 139 -17.92 -0.14 -15.40
N VAL A 140 -16.62 -0.35 -15.70
CA VAL A 140 -16.03 0.07 -16.98
C VAL A 140 -16.25 -0.95 -18.08
N LEU A 141 -16.06 -2.24 -17.81
CA LEU A 141 -16.15 -3.28 -18.83
C LEU A 141 -17.52 -3.35 -19.55
N PRO A 142 -18.68 -3.28 -18.87
CA PRO A 142 -19.97 -3.36 -19.55
C PRO A 142 -20.24 -2.19 -20.49
N ARG A 143 -19.58 -1.05 -20.27
CA ARG A 143 -19.79 0.20 -21.04
C ARG A 143 -18.80 0.38 -22.18
N LEU A 144 -17.70 -0.40 -22.23
CA LEU A 144 -16.76 -0.36 -23.34
C LEU A 144 -17.45 -0.85 -24.62
N GLN A 145 -17.62 0.02 -25.59
CA GLN A 145 -18.17 -0.28 -26.93
C GLN A 145 -17.12 -0.91 -27.85
N VAL A 146 -16.30 -1.80 -27.32
CA VAL A 146 -15.21 -2.45 -28.04
C VAL A 146 -15.63 -3.84 -28.45
N LYS A 147 -15.24 -4.28 -29.65
CA LYS A 147 -15.42 -5.66 -30.12
C LYS A 147 -14.83 -6.64 -29.08
N GLU A 148 -15.41 -7.79 -28.90
CA GLU A 148 -14.98 -8.78 -27.90
C GLU A 148 -13.47 -9.11 -27.97
N ALA A 149 -12.91 -9.12 -29.18
CA ALA A 149 -11.49 -9.35 -29.43
C ALA A 149 -10.54 -8.32 -28.79
N TYR A 150 -11.04 -7.12 -28.50
CA TYR A 150 -10.24 -6.03 -27.91
C TYR A 150 -10.63 -5.69 -26.48
N ARG A 151 -11.52 -6.49 -25.87
CA ARG A 151 -11.87 -6.31 -24.46
C ARG A 151 -10.63 -6.48 -23.58
N PRO A 152 -10.43 -5.64 -22.57
CA PRO A 152 -9.30 -5.76 -21.65
C PRO A 152 -9.27 -7.12 -20.97
N THR A 153 -8.14 -7.81 -21.02
CA THR A 153 -7.90 -9.00 -20.22
C THR A 153 -7.81 -8.62 -18.75
N LEU A 154 -8.56 -9.29 -17.89
CA LEU A 154 -8.55 -9.02 -16.45
C LEU A 154 -7.53 -9.90 -15.76
N LEU A 155 -6.65 -9.28 -14.96
CA LEU A 155 -5.70 -9.98 -14.12
C LEU A 155 -5.81 -9.46 -12.68
N HIS A 156 -6.24 -10.33 -11.78
CA HIS A 156 -6.37 -9.99 -10.37
C HIS A 156 -5.15 -10.44 -9.57
N TYR A 157 -4.58 -9.53 -8.78
CA TYR A 157 -3.51 -9.79 -7.82
C TYR A 157 -4.09 -9.91 -6.41
N PRO A 158 -4.24 -11.15 -5.88
CA PRO A 158 -4.73 -11.33 -4.51
C PRO A 158 -3.69 -10.84 -3.48
N PRO A 159 -4.11 -10.54 -2.26
CA PRO A 159 -3.21 -10.25 -1.15
C PRO A 159 -2.22 -11.39 -0.92
N TYR A 160 -1.00 -11.07 -0.50
CA TYR A 160 0.01 -12.08 -0.21
C TYR A 160 -0.39 -12.99 0.94
N THR A 161 -0.19 -14.29 0.74
CA THR A 161 -0.32 -15.30 1.80
C THR A 161 0.85 -15.20 2.79
N LYS A 162 0.65 -15.75 4.00
CA LYS A 162 1.71 -15.83 5.02
C LYS A 162 3.01 -16.43 4.48
N GLN A 163 2.93 -17.52 3.71
CA GLN A 163 4.10 -18.20 3.17
C GLN A 163 4.85 -17.35 2.15
N GLN A 164 4.12 -16.67 1.26
CA GLN A 164 4.71 -15.75 0.29
C GLN A 164 5.40 -14.56 0.97
N LEU A 165 4.78 -13.99 2.02
CA LEU A 165 5.39 -12.92 2.80
C LEU A 165 6.70 -13.38 3.47
N ILE A 166 6.72 -14.57 4.09
CA ILE A 166 7.94 -15.12 4.70
C ILE A 166 9.04 -15.24 3.65
N PHE A 167 8.72 -15.83 2.49
CA PHE A 167 9.68 -16.02 1.41
C PHE A 167 10.26 -14.69 0.93
N ILE A 168 9.41 -13.71 0.61
CA ILE A 168 9.85 -12.42 0.08
C ILE A 168 10.67 -11.64 1.11
N ILE A 169 10.24 -11.60 2.39
CA ILE A 169 10.98 -10.91 3.45
C ILE A 169 12.35 -11.55 3.63
N THR A 170 12.42 -12.89 3.67
CA THR A 170 13.68 -13.62 3.83
C THR A 170 14.63 -13.35 2.66
N SER A 171 14.16 -13.43 1.42
CA SER A 171 14.96 -13.12 0.22
C SER A 171 15.53 -11.70 0.26
N ARG A 172 14.67 -10.72 0.60
CA ARG A 172 15.11 -9.31 0.68
C ARG A 172 16.12 -9.04 1.78
N LEU A 173 15.99 -9.71 2.93
CA LEU A 173 16.96 -9.60 4.02
C LEU A 173 18.30 -10.24 3.66
N GLN A 174 18.29 -11.34 2.90
CA GLN A 174 19.50 -12.00 2.42
C GLN A 174 20.23 -11.17 1.36
N GLU A 175 19.50 -10.58 0.40
CA GLU A 175 20.05 -9.67 -0.60
C GLU A 175 20.75 -8.46 0.04
N GLY A 176 20.13 -7.88 1.10
CA GLY A 176 20.67 -6.72 1.80
C GLY A 176 21.85 -7.02 2.74
N ALA A 177 21.95 -8.24 3.24
CA ALA A 177 22.96 -8.63 4.24
C ALA A 177 24.33 -9.01 3.65
N GLY A 178 24.41 -9.26 2.34
CA GLY A 178 25.61 -9.76 1.67
C GLY A 178 25.91 -11.24 1.95
N ALA A 179 26.71 -11.86 1.09
CA ALA A 179 27.09 -13.26 1.22
C ALA A 179 27.90 -13.50 2.51
N GLY A 180 27.35 -14.28 3.44
CA GLY A 180 28.02 -14.66 4.70
C GLY A 180 27.54 -13.93 5.96
N SER A 181 26.53 -13.07 5.86
CA SER A 181 25.92 -12.41 7.04
C SER A 181 24.90 -13.32 7.73
N THR A 182 24.96 -13.41 9.06
CA THR A 182 23.95 -14.07 9.88
C THR A 182 22.60 -13.36 9.72
N ALA A 183 21.51 -14.13 9.72
CA ALA A 183 20.15 -13.59 9.62
C ALA A 183 19.93 -12.47 10.65
N VAL A 184 19.67 -11.27 10.17
CA VAL A 184 19.54 -10.06 11.01
C VAL A 184 18.23 -10.08 11.83
N ILE A 185 17.20 -10.79 11.32
CA ILE A 185 15.92 -11.00 12.00
C ILE A 185 15.69 -12.50 12.16
N THR A 186 15.25 -12.92 13.35
CA THR A 186 14.98 -14.35 13.62
C THR A 186 13.83 -14.89 12.75
N PRO A 187 13.89 -16.15 12.27
CA PRO A 187 12.80 -16.74 11.48
C PRO A 187 11.44 -16.75 12.20
N ARG A 188 11.47 -16.89 13.53
CA ARG A 188 10.25 -16.82 14.37
C ARG A 188 9.60 -15.43 14.32
N ALA A 189 10.40 -14.38 14.35
CA ALA A 189 9.94 -13.00 14.25
C ALA A 189 9.36 -12.69 12.86
N ILE A 190 9.98 -13.18 11.78
CA ILE A 190 9.47 -13.07 10.41
C ILE A 190 8.13 -13.81 10.28
N ALA A 191 8.03 -15.04 10.79
CA ALA A 191 6.79 -15.83 10.72
C ALA A 191 5.63 -15.18 11.48
N PHE A 192 5.91 -14.56 12.63
CA PHE A 192 4.93 -13.79 13.41
C PHE A 192 4.46 -12.55 12.64
N LEU A 193 5.40 -11.76 12.11
CA LEU A 193 5.10 -10.57 11.31
C LEU A 193 4.24 -10.93 10.09
N ALA A 194 4.65 -11.94 9.33
CA ALA A 194 3.91 -12.41 8.15
C ALA A 194 2.50 -12.88 8.50
N SER A 195 2.32 -13.57 9.63
CA SER A 195 1.01 -13.99 10.11
C SER A 195 0.10 -12.80 10.45
N LYS A 196 0.64 -11.77 11.11
CA LYS A 196 -0.12 -10.55 11.43
C LYS A 196 -0.48 -9.74 10.19
N ILE A 197 0.47 -9.54 9.29
CA ILE A 197 0.23 -8.75 8.07
C ILE A 197 -0.73 -9.46 7.11
N SER A 198 -0.61 -10.78 6.92
CA SER A 198 -1.53 -11.54 6.07
C SER A 198 -2.96 -11.52 6.60
N ALA A 199 -3.15 -11.53 7.92
CA ALA A 199 -4.47 -11.42 8.55
C ALA A 199 -5.08 -10.02 8.45
N LEU A 200 -4.27 -8.95 8.39
CA LEU A 200 -4.75 -7.57 8.34
C LEU A 200 -5.01 -7.07 6.91
N SER A 201 -4.05 -7.23 6.02
CA SER A 201 -4.11 -6.62 4.69
C SER A 201 -3.34 -7.36 3.59
N GLY A 202 -2.42 -8.25 3.94
CA GLY A 202 -1.51 -8.89 2.98
C GLY A 202 -0.57 -7.93 2.25
N ASP A 203 -0.37 -6.71 2.76
CA ASP A 203 0.45 -5.66 2.14
C ASP A 203 1.94 -5.84 2.49
N LEU A 204 2.74 -6.21 1.50
CA LEU A 204 4.18 -6.42 1.65
C LEU A 204 4.93 -5.13 2.06
N ARG A 205 4.50 -3.95 1.59
CA ARG A 205 5.16 -2.67 1.94
C ARG A 205 5.14 -2.44 3.43
N LYS A 206 4.00 -2.72 4.07
CA LYS A 206 3.83 -2.60 5.52
C LYS A 206 4.71 -3.59 6.27
N ALA A 207 4.84 -4.82 5.76
CA ALA A 207 5.72 -5.82 6.36
C ALA A 207 7.20 -5.36 6.33
N LEU A 208 7.66 -4.86 5.18
CA LEU A 208 9.03 -4.36 5.02
C LEU A 208 9.28 -3.10 5.86
N ASP A 209 8.30 -2.20 6.00
CA ASP A 209 8.43 -1.01 6.86
C ASP A 209 8.58 -1.39 8.33
N VAL A 210 7.84 -2.38 8.82
CA VAL A 210 8.02 -2.90 10.18
C VAL A 210 9.41 -3.53 10.37
N CYS A 211 9.89 -4.31 9.39
CA CYS A 211 11.26 -4.86 9.43
C CYS A 211 12.29 -3.74 9.52
N ARG A 212 12.18 -2.71 8.67
CA ARG A 212 13.09 -1.56 8.67
C ARG A 212 13.11 -0.85 10.02
N ARG A 213 11.95 -0.52 10.57
CA ARG A 213 11.85 0.13 11.90
C ARG A 213 12.42 -0.72 13.02
N ALA A 214 12.22 -2.03 12.96
CA ALA A 214 12.77 -2.95 13.95
C ALA A 214 14.32 -2.96 13.91
N LEU A 215 14.91 -2.92 12.72
CA LEU A 215 16.35 -2.81 12.52
C LEU A 215 16.90 -1.46 13.02
N GLU A 216 16.25 -0.36 12.68
CA GLU A 216 16.62 0.99 13.15
C GLU A 216 16.60 1.09 14.68
N LEU A 217 15.61 0.48 15.34
CA LEU A 217 15.54 0.41 16.80
C LEU A 217 16.67 -0.45 17.39
N ALA A 218 16.98 -1.58 16.78
CA ALA A 218 18.09 -2.43 17.22
C ALA A 218 19.44 -1.71 17.06
N GLU A 219 19.68 -1.02 15.95
CA GLU A 219 20.88 -0.19 15.74
C GLU A 219 20.99 0.92 16.78
N SER A 220 19.90 1.63 17.02
CA SER A 220 19.88 2.73 18.00
C SER A 220 20.18 2.25 19.42
N ALA A 221 19.70 1.04 19.78
CA ALA A 221 19.98 0.42 21.07
C ALA A 221 21.48 0.06 21.21
N VAL A 222 22.07 -0.52 20.16
CA VAL A 222 23.50 -0.85 20.14
C VAL A 222 24.37 0.42 20.24
N ARG A 223 24.02 1.47 19.49
CA ARG A 223 24.73 2.76 19.55
C ARG A 223 24.68 3.38 20.97
N LYS A 224 23.52 3.37 21.61
CA LYS A 224 23.37 3.86 22.99
C LYS A 224 24.21 3.05 23.98
N GLN A 225 24.25 1.72 23.87
CA GLN A 225 25.07 0.86 24.72
C GLN A 225 26.57 1.09 24.51
N THR A 226 26.98 1.40 23.28
CA THR A 226 28.40 1.68 22.97
C THR A 226 28.85 3.01 23.55
N LEU A 227 27.97 4.02 23.56
CA LEU A 227 28.23 5.35 24.14
C LEU A 227 28.27 5.33 25.68
N LEU A 228 27.54 4.39 26.31
CA LEU A 228 27.42 4.28 27.77
C LEU A 228 28.45 3.36 28.40
N LYS A 229 29.35 2.70 27.63
CA LYS A 229 30.48 1.92 28.21
C LYS A 229 31.47 2.90 28.82
N PRO A 230 31.68 2.91 30.18
CA PRO A 230 32.68 3.74 30.78
C PRO A 230 34.07 3.33 30.24
N MET A 231 34.86 4.29 29.78
CA MET A 231 36.26 4.09 29.53
C MET A 231 36.88 3.57 30.82
N LYS A 232 37.42 2.35 30.82
CA LYS A 232 38.23 1.86 31.95
C LYS A 232 39.32 2.88 32.20
N PRO A 233 39.50 3.39 33.43
CA PRO A 233 40.64 4.24 33.73
C PRO A 233 41.89 3.41 33.52
N THR A 234 42.67 3.75 32.50
CA THR A 234 44.04 3.24 32.32
C THR A 234 44.84 3.79 33.49
N GLY A 235 45.25 2.88 34.37
CA GLY A 235 46.10 3.18 35.51
C GLY A 235 47.35 3.98 35.08
N LEU A 236 47.81 4.82 35.99
CA LEU A 236 49.06 5.57 35.89
C LEU A 236 50.19 4.67 35.42
N ALA A 237 50.71 4.92 34.24
CA ALA A 237 51.95 4.35 33.76
C ALA A 237 52.88 5.47 33.30
N ASN A 238 54.12 5.43 33.81
CA ASN A 238 55.22 6.35 33.69
C ASN A 238 55.47 6.95 32.30
N PRO A 239 56.01 8.17 32.23
CA PRO A 239 56.33 8.86 30.98
C PRO A 239 57.77 8.51 30.55
N ALA A 240 57.95 7.48 29.80
CA ALA A 240 59.16 7.28 28.97
C ALA A 240 58.87 6.19 27.93
N VAL A 241 58.73 6.61 26.73
CA VAL A 241 59.01 6.03 25.42
C VAL A 241 57.94 6.44 24.41
N SER A 242 58.40 7.22 23.46
CA SER A 242 57.66 7.67 22.31
C SER A 242 57.36 6.50 21.35
N PRO A 243 56.11 6.15 21.02
CA PRO A 243 55.84 5.24 19.92
C PRO A 243 55.26 5.98 18.72
N ARG A 244 55.86 5.70 17.58
CA ARG A 244 55.40 6.06 16.24
C ARG A 244 53.90 5.80 16.09
N LYS A 245 53.15 6.80 15.61
CA LYS A 245 51.74 6.70 15.25
C LYS A 245 51.55 5.65 14.16
N GLY A 246 51.17 4.44 14.55
CA GLY A 246 50.54 3.49 13.66
C GLY A 246 49.08 3.92 13.49
N TYR A 247 48.65 4.21 12.26
CA TYR A 247 47.27 4.42 11.87
C TYR A 247 46.47 3.17 12.27
N LYS A 248 45.65 3.26 13.33
CA LYS A 248 44.68 2.22 13.65
C LYS A 248 43.53 2.36 12.67
N SER A 249 43.35 1.34 11.82
CA SER A 249 42.19 1.14 10.99
C SER A 249 40.89 1.38 11.77
N PRO A 250 39.83 1.94 11.13
CA PRO A 250 38.60 2.24 11.80
C PRO A 250 38.04 0.96 12.43
N LYS A 251 37.74 1.03 13.75
CA LYS A 251 37.10 -0.07 14.49
C LYS A 251 35.90 -0.57 13.72
N ALA A 252 35.87 -1.87 13.43
CA ALA A 252 34.75 -2.55 12.85
C ALA A 252 33.45 -2.10 13.56
N LEU A 253 32.46 -1.71 12.78
CA LEU A 253 31.14 -1.35 13.29
C LEU A 253 30.62 -2.47 14.21
N PRO A 254 30.06 -2.13 15.38
CA PRO A 254 29.53 -3.13 16.29
C PRO A 254 28.49 -3.98 15.56
N LYS A 255 28.65 -5.30 15.58
CA LYS A 255 27.71 -6.23 14.97
C LYS A 255 26.33 -5.97 15.56
N ILE A 256 25.37 -5.65 14.73
CA ILE A 256 23.97 -5.47 15.10
C ILE A 256 23.48 -6.80 15.69
N GLY A 257 22.98 -6.77 16.92
CA GLY A 257 22.38 -7.96 17.52
C GLY A 257 21.18 -8.41 16.70
N GLN A 258 20.98 -9.71 16.63
CA GLN A 258 19.84 -10.30 15.92
C GLN A 258 18.52 -9.76 16.51
N VAL A 259 17.60 -9.33 15.63
CA VAL A 259 16.28 -8.81 16.03
C VAL A 259 15.36 -9.97 16.36
N ASP A 260 14.89 -10.00 17.60
CA ASP A 260 14.01 -11.05 18.14
C ASP A 260 12.53 -10.70 18.10
N LEU A 261 11.69 -11.70 18.36
CA LEU A 261 10.25 -11.58 18.40
C LEU A 261 9.73 -10.41 19.28
N PRO A 262 10.23 -10.16 20.52
CA PRO A 262 9.74 -9.05 21.35
C PRO A 262 9.93 -7.67 20.70
N GLN A 263 11.01 -7.48 19.95
CA GLN A 263 11.30 -6.23 19.26
C GLN A 263 10.32 -6.01 18.11
N ILE A 264 10.07 -7.05 17.30
CA ILE A 264 9.04 -7.00 16.24
C ILE A 264 7.65 -6.76 16.83
N MET A 265 7.29 -7.44 17.94
CA MET A 265 6.00 -7.20 18.62
C MET A 265 5.86 -5.75 19.08
N LYS A 266 6.92 -5.16 19.62
CA LYS A 266 6.91 -3.75 20.04
C LYS A 266 6.63 -2.82 18.85
N VAL A 267 7.30 -3.03 17.73
CA VAL A 267 7.11 -2.22 16.50
C VAL A 267 5.71 -2.44 15.92
N VAL A 268 5.25 -3.69 15.82
CA VAL A 268 3.90 -4.02 15.35
C VAL A 268 2.84 -3.33 16.22
N ASN A 269 3.00 -3.35 17.54
CA ASN A 269 2.09 -2.68 18.45
C ASN A 269 2.17 -1.14 18.33
N GLN A 270 3.33 -0.56 18.03
CA GLN A 270 3.46 0.86 17.77
C GLN A 270 2.78 1.28 16.45
N VAL A 271 2.91 0.46 15.40
CA VAL A 271 2.38 0.78 14.07
C VAL A 271 0.88 0.46 13.95
N TYR A 272 0.46 -0.68 14.49
CA TYR A 272 -0.92 -1.18 14.36
C TYR A 272 -1.70 -1.09 15.68
N GLY A 273 -1.01 -1.09 16.82
CA GLY A 273 -1.63 -1.01 18.14
C GLY A 273 -2.15 0.37 18.47
N SER A 274 -1.61 1.42 17.85
CA SER A 274 -2.07 2.78 18.11
C SER A 274 -3.51 3.06 17.63
N GLN A 275 -4.06 2.27 16.72
CA GLN A 275 -5.48 2.40 16.36
C GLN A 275 -6.43 1.60 17.25
N VAL A 276 -5.96 0.52 17.89
CA VAL A 276 -6.79 -0.35 18.73
C VAL A 276 -6.43 -0.23 20.21
N THR A 277 -5.16 -0.09 20.55
CA THR A 277 -4.68 0.03 21.94
C THR A 277 -4.56 1.47 22.43
N ALA A 278 -4.43 2.48 21.56
CA ALA A 278 -4.68 3.87 21.94
C ALA A 278 -6.15 4.08 22.31
N SER A 279 -7.05 3.23 21.77
CA SER A 279 -8.45 3.18 22.22
C SER A 279 -8.67 2.36 23.50
N LEU A 280 -7.70 1.54 23.93
CA LEU A 280 -7.80 0.62 25.09
C LEU A 280 -6.76 0.90 26.20
N GLY A 281 -5.95 1.96 26.05
CA GLY A 281 -5.18 2.64 27.11
C GLY A 281 -4.29 1.77 27.99
N THR A 282 -3.00 1.78 27.70
CA THR A 282 -2.00 1.70 28.75
C THR A 282 -1.35 3.08 28.90
N LYS A 283 -1.91 3.90 29.69
CA LYS A 283 -1.60 5.20 30.28
C LYS A 283 -2.60 6.30 29.87
N GLY A 284 -3.68 6.42 30.61
CA GLY A 284 -4.37 7.69 30.86
C GLY A 284 -5.27 8.29 29.75
N GLU A 285 -5.12 7.93 28.50
CA GLU A 285 -5.95 8.45 27.41
C GLU A 285 -6.82 7.34 26.79
N GLY A 286 -7.75 6.84 27.63
CA GLY A 286 -8.84 6.01 27.10
C GLY A 286 -9.77 6.84 26.22
N LEU A 287 -10.66 6.18 25.48
CA LEU A 287 -11.74 6.83 24.72
C LEU A 287 -12.28 8.06 25.47
N PRO A 288 -12.49 9.19 24.82
CA PRO A 288 -13.14 10.35 25.45
C PRO A 288 -14.38 9.94 26.22
N VAL A 289 -14.63 10.58 27.34
CA VAL A 289 -15.72 10.19 28.27
C VAL A 289 -17.06 10.04 27.54
N GLN A 290 -17.34 10.90 26.58
CA GLN A 290 -18.54 10.87 25.75
C GLN A 290 -18.64 9.59 24.90
N GLN A 291 -17.54 9.15 24.30
CA GLN A 291 -17.49 7.90 23.53
C GLN A 291 -17.64 6.68 24.44
N LYS A 292 -17.09 6.70 25.65
CA LYS A 292 -17.30 5.62 26.65
C LYS A 292 -18.77 5.52 27.04
N ILE A 293 -19.44 6.66 27.24
CA ILE A 293 -20.86 6.68 27.60
C ILE A 293 -21.72 6.18 26.42
N LEU A 294 -21.37 6.50 25.18
CA LEU A 294 -22.05 6.02 23.99
C LEU A 294 -21.94 4.50 23.86
N VAL A 295 -20.74 3.94 24.01
CA VAL A 295 -20.50 2.49 23.98
C VAL A 295 -21.23 1.79 25.14
N ALA A 296 -21.21 2.36 26.34
CA ALA A 296 -21.95 1.85 27.47
C ALA A 296 -23.48 1.87 27.26
N SER A 297 -24.01 2.92 26.60
CA SER A 297 -25.41 3.02 26.24
C SER A 297 -25.82 1.95 25.23
N LEU A 298 -24.97 1.69 24.23
CA LEU A 298 -25.13 0.62 23.24
C LEU A 298 -25.16 -0.77 23.92
N LEU A 299 -24.18 -1.02 24.81
CA LEU A 299 -24.12 -2.29 25.56
C LEU A 299 -25.31 -2.50 26.48
N LEU A 300 -25.83 -1.43 27.09
CA LEU A 300 -27.05 -1.49 27.91
C LEU A 300 -28.27 -1.85 27.06
N MET A 301 -28.37 -1.31 25.84
CA MET A 301 -29.47 -1.64 24.92
C MET A 301 -29.39 -3.10 24.47
N VAL A 302 -28.19 -3.58 24.11
CA VAL A 302 -27.99 -4.96 23.65
C VAL A 302 -28.25 -5.96 24.79
N LYS A 303 -27.78 -5.68 26.02
CA LYS A 303 -27.98 -6.58 27.16
C LYS A 303 -29.39 -6.57 27.74
N ARG A 304 -30.10 -5.45 27.71
CA ARG A 304 -31.46 -5.30 28.29
C ARG A 304 -32.58 -5.32 27.26
N GLY A 305 -32.26 -5.09 25.99
CA GLY A 305 -33.25 -5.07 24.89
C GLY A 305 -33.63 -6.48 24.46
N ARG A 306 -34.93 -6.79 24.41
CA ARG A 306 -35.47 -8.00 23.80
C ARG A 306 -35.49 -7.93 22.26
N THR A 307 -35.13 -6.81 21.66
CA THR A 307 -35.15 -6.59 20.21
C THR A 307 -33.73 -6.68 19.64
N LYS A 308 -33.55 -7.50 18.59
CA LYS A 308 -32.27 -7.70 17.89
C LYS A 308 -31.80 -6.47 17.08
N GLU A 309 -32.65 -5.47 16.89
CA GLU A 309 -32.33 -4.28 16.10
C GLU A 309 -32.23 -3.04 16.97
N VAL A 310 -31.07 -2.41 16.96
CA VAL A 310 -30.82 -1.14 17.64
C VAL A 310 -30.94 -0.02 16.61
N THR A 311 -32.01 0.77 16.71
CA THR A 311 -32.17 1.97 15.86
C THR A 311 -31.40 3.16 16.43
N LEU A 312 -30.89 4.02 15.54
CA LEU A 312 -30.11 5.22 15.90
C LEU A 312 -30.87 6.13 16.89
N GLY A 313 -32.16 6.34 16.66
CA GLY A 313 -33.01 7.18 17.54
C GLY A 313 -33.08 6.63 18.97
N LYS A 314 -33.30 5.32 19.15
CA LYS A 314 -33.30 4.69 20.48
C LYS A 314 -31.95 4.78 21.19
N LEU A 315 -30.84 4.74 20.42
CA LEU A 315 -29.48 4.90 20.97
C LEU A 315 -29.26 6.34 21.48
N ILE A 316 -29.69 7.34 20.70
CA ILE A 316 -29.61 8.75 21.09
C ILE A 316 -30.45 9.02 22.35
N ASP A 317 -31.67 8.49 22.42
CA ASP A 317 -32.53 8.63 23.60
C ASP A 317 -31.90 7.98 24.84
N THR A 318 -31.32 6.80 24.69
CA THR A 318 -30.68 6.11 25.81
C THR A 318 -29.42 6.85 26.26
N TYR A 319 -28.61 7.33 25.34
CA TYR A 319 -27.45 8.16 25.60
C TYR A 319 -27.83 9.45 26.35
N SER A 320 -28.85 10.16 25.88
CA SER A 320 -29.38 11.36 26.55
C SER A 320 -29.90 11.10 27.96
N LYS A 321 -30.58 9.96 28.17
CA LYS A 321 -31.01 9.53 29.51
C LYS A 321 -29.84 9.23 30.46
N VAL A 322 -28.77 8.61 29.95
CA VAL A 322 -27.56 8.32 30.73
C VAL A 322 -26.84 9.60 31.10
N LEU A 323 -26.70 10.55 30.17
CA LEU A 323 -26.10 11.88 30.44
C LEU A 323 -26.87 12.67 31.49
N LYS A 324 -28.21 12.74 31.37
CA LYS A 324 -29.07 13.43 32.37
C LYS A 324 -28.90 12.82 33.76
N LYS A 325 -28.84 11.48 33.88
CA LYS A 325 -28.60 10.83 35.18
C LYS A 325 -27.23 11.12 35.80
N ARG A 326 -26.24 11.48 34.96
CA ARG A 326 -24.87 11.77 35.39
C ARG A 326 -24.57 13.26 35.48
N ASN A 327 -25.57 14.13 35.29
CA ASN A 327 -25.44 15.60 35.27
C ASN A 327 -24.35 16.10 34.29
N MET A 328 -24.22 15.41 33.15
CA MET A 328 -23.23 15.80 32.12
C MET A 328 -23.93 16.52 30.96
N LYS A 329 -23.32 17.56 30.43
CA LYS A 329 -23.82 18.27 29.26
C LYS A 329 -23.60 17.44 28.00
N PRO A 330 -24.59 17.26 27.09
CA PRO A 330 -24.38 16.66 25.79
C PRO A 330 -23.47 17.55 24.94
N GLU A 331 -22.50 16.95 24.24
CA GLU A 331 -21.79 17.64 23.16
C GLU A 331 -22.73 17.79 21.97
N LEU A 332 -22.59 18.89 21.23
CA LEU A 332 -23.45 19.28 20.11
C LEU A 332 -23.72 18.13 19.15
N GLU A 333 -24.96 18.03 18.67
CA GLU A 333 -25.51 16.95 17.83
C GLU A 333 -24.69 16.62 16.57
N SER A 334 -23.96 17.59 16.00
CA SER A 334 -23.09 17.40 14.82
C SER A 334 -21.86 16.48 15.08
N SER A 335 -21.31 16.54 16.29
CA SER A 335 -20.19 15.65 16.69
C SER A 335 -20.68 14.21 16.95
N CYS A 336 -21.92 14.06 17.39
CA CYS A 336 -22.54 12.75 17.63
C CYS A 336 -22.78 11.99 16.32
N VAL A 337 -23.20 12.65 15.23
CA VAL A 337 -23.46 12.00 13.95
C VAL A 337 -22.19 11.36 13.36
N GLY A 338 -21.04 12.02 13.46
CA GLY A 338 -19.74 11.46 13.07
C GLY A 338 -19.33 10.26 13.94
N MET A 339 -19.60 10.30 15.23
CA MET A 339 -19.31 9.18 16.15
C MET A 339 -20.25 7.99 15.92
N PHE A 340 -21.50 8.23 15.55
CA PHE A 340 -22.48 7.19 15.22
C PHE A 340 -22.12 6.46 13.91
N SER A 341 -21.60 7.17 12.90
CA SER A 341 -21.09 6.57 11.68
C SER A 341 -19.92 5.61 11.93
N LEU A 342 -19.00 5.97 12.83
CA LEU A 342 -17.90 5.09 13.25
C LEU A 342 -18.36 3.87 14.07
N CYS A 343 -19.41 4.01 14.87
CA CYS A 343 -19.99 2.89 15.64
C CYS A 343 -20.80 1.94 14.76
N SER A 344 -21.53 2.42 13.77
CA SER A 344 -22.33 1.56 12.88
C SER A 344 -21.45 0.70 11.97
N ILE A 345 -20.31 1.23 11.47
CA ILE A 345 -19.36 0.47 10.66
C ILE A 345 -18.69 -0.64 11.50
N ARG A 346 -18.40 -0.44 12.78
CA ARG A 346 -17.81 -1.45 13.67
C ARG A 346 -18.83 -2.47 14.20
N TYR A 347 -20.08 -2.10 14.34
CA TYR A 347 -21.13 -3.02 14.80
C TYR A 347 -21.48 -4.08 13.75
N ILE A 348 -21.44 -3.73 12.47
CA ILE A 348 -21.60 -4.67 11.36
C ILE A 348 -20.46 -5.71 11.37
N GLN A 349 -19.23 -5.31 11.68
CA GLN A 349 -18.11 -6.27 11.83
C GLN A 349 -18.23 -7.16 13.07
N PHE A 350 -18.81 -6.69 14.16
CA PHE A 350 -18.95 -7.48 15.41
C PHE A 350 -20.05 -8.54 15.31
N THR A 351 -21.12 -8.30 14.57
CA THR A 351 -22.19 -9.29 14.34
C THR A 351 -21.75 -10.44 13.44
N TYR A 352 -20.83 -10.22 12.52
CA TYR A 352 -20.30 -11.29 11.66
C TYR A 352 -19.27 -12.20 12.35
N THR A 353 -18.60 -11.76 13.41
CA THR A 353 -17.60 -12.55 14.13
C THR A 353 -18.19 -13.40 15.28
N PHE A 354 -19.46 -13.24 15.64
CA PHE A 354 -20.13 -14.03 16.68
C PHE A 354 -21.14 -15.06 16.13
N GLN A 355 -21.23 -15.21 14.81
CA GLN A 355 -22.05 -16.24 14.14
C GLN A 355 -21.20 -17.26 13.33
N ALA A 356 -19.88 -17.28 13.51
CA ALA A 356 -18.98 -18.30 12.94
C ALA A 356 -18.38 -19.16 14.07
#